data_dd03528ccdc14cd775cf75e693750bbc
#
_entry.id   dd03528ccdc14cd775cf75e693750bbc
#
_cell.length_a   1.000
_cell.length_b   1.000
_cell.length_c   1.000
_cell.angle_alpha   90.00
_cell.angle_beta   90.00
_cell.angle_gamma   90.00
#
_symmetry.space_group_name_H-M   'P 1'
#
loop_
_entity.id
_entity.type
_entity.pdbx_description
1 polymer ?
#
loop_
_entity_poly.entity_id
_entity_poly.type
_entity_poly.pdbx_seq_one_letter_code
_entity_poly.pdbx_strand_id
1 'polypeptide(L)'
;MKMKYYFVIFFLILAMFLVGCGGGVTPATDEAKIKSVISEFCLAINDQNWSKAKSYCVYGSEEYYQACYIEDMFNTYHLYCDLVTINFYIDIDNVSISGDYSEVYGYLTLVMSACGEIYNDSGYFWQYLQKVGNTWKIYS
;
A
#
# COMPACT_ATOMS: atom_id res chain seq x y z
N MET A 1 44.86 18.32 -34.32
CA MET A 1 44.76 16.84 -34.27
C MET A 1 44.37 16.28 -32.89
N LYS A 2 44.11 17.09 -31.87
CA LYS A 2 43.71 16.63 -30.51
C LYS A 2 42.20 16.52 -30.26
N MET A 3 41.36 17.12 -31.11
CA MET A 3 39.93 17.18 -30.92
C MET A 3 39.15 15.89 -31.32
N LYS A 4 39.77 15.05 -32.18
CA LYS A 4 39.15 13.78 -32.60
C LYS A 4 39.16 12.70 -31.51
N TYR A 5 40.10 12.71 -30.59
CA TYR A 5 40.22 11.71 -29.53
C TYR A 5 39.20 11.93 -28.41
N TYR A 6 38.81 13.18 -28.13
CA TYR A 6 37.79 13.48 -27.12
C TYR A 6 36.40 13.05 -27.57
N PHE A 7 36.12 13.10 -28.87
CA PHE A 7 34.86 12.65 -29.44
C PHE A 7 34.71 11.13 -29.36
N VAL A 8 35.79 10.38 -29.60
CA VAL A 8 35.76 8.91 -29.49
C VAL A 8 35.67 8.45 -28.05
N ILE A 9 36.35 9.13 -27.11
CA ILE A 9 36.24 8.82 -25.69
C ILE A 9 34.87 9.16 -25.13
N PHE A 10 34.26 10.28 -25.57
CA PHE A 10 32.93 10.67 -25.18
C PHE A 10 31.86 9.66 -25.68
N PHE A 11 32.03 9.16 -26.89
CA PHE A 11 31.11 8.13 -27.45
C PHE A 11 31.30 6.76 -26.77
N LEU A 12 32.51 6.39 -26.37
CA LEU A 12 32.79 5.17 -25.61
C LEU A 12 32.22 5.22 -24.20
N ILE A 13 32.29 6.37 -23.52
CA ILE A 13 31.68 6.56 -22.21
C ILE A 13 30.19 6.55 -22.29
N LEU A 14 29.57 7.16 -23.30
CA LEU A 14 28.12 7.16 -23.52
C LEU A 14 27.60 5.75 -23.85
N ALA A 15 28.36 4.92 -24.56
CA ALA A 15 28.01 3.53 -24.84
C ALA A 15 28.05 2.64 -23.57
N MET A 16 28.91 2.94 -22.61
CA MET A 16 28.94 2.23 -21.33
C MET A 16 27.72 2.54 -20.43
N PHE A 17 27.12 3.72 -20.56
CA PHE A 17 25.89 4.05 -19.85
C PHE A 17 24.62 3.39 -20.45
N LEU A 18 24.65 2.94 -21.70
CA LEU A 18 23.53 2.28 -22.34
C LEU A 18 23.48 0.75 -22.12
N VAL A 19 24.55 0.15 -21.62
CA VAL A 19 24.60 -1.30 -21.29
C VAL A 19 24.27 -1.59 -19.83
N GLY A 20 24.09 -0.57 -19.01
CA GLY A 20 23.89 -0.68 -17.54
C GLY A 20 22.44 -0.67 -17.06
N CYS A 21 21.41 -0.75 -17.90
CA CYS A 21 20.01 -0.77 -17.46
C CYS A 21 19.20 -1.85 -18.15
N GLY A 22 19.76 -3.04 -18.28
CA GLY A 22 19.04 -4.28 -18.50
C GLY A 22 18.74 -4.97 -17.17
N GLY A 23 18.33 -4.21 -16.15
CA GLY A 23 17.66 -4.75 -14.98
C GLY A 23 16.30 -5.22 -15.44
N GLY A 24 16.20 -6.49 -15.85
CA GLY A 24 14.90 -7.14 -16.02
C GLY A 24 14.13 -6.92 -14.73
N VAL A 25 13.05 -6.14 -14.77
CA VAL A 25 12.10 -6.04 -13.66
C VAL A 25 11.57 -7.45 -13.47
N THR A 26 12.15 -8.18 -12.52
CA THR A 26 11.59 -9.47 -12.11
C THR A 26 10.16 -9.17 -11.67
N PRO A 27 9.15 -9.87 -12.19
CA PRO A 27 7.77 -9.66 -11.77
C PRO A 27 7.72 -9.77 -10.25
N ALA A 28 7.09 -8.80 -9.59
CA ALA A 28 6.94 -8.84 -8.14
C ALA A 28 6.30 -10.17 -7.74
N THR A 29 6.86 -10.83 -6.74
CA THR A 29 6.30 -12.07 -6.18
C THR A 29 4.89 -11.80 -5.65
N ASP A 30 4.05 -12.82 -5.58
CA ASP A 30 2.70 -12.67 -5.01
C ASP A 30 2.76 -12.20 -3.56
N GLU A 31 3.75 -12.61 -2.78
CA GLU A 31 3.99 -12.07 -1.43
C GLU A 31 4.24 -10.56 -1.44
N ALA A 32 5.10 -10.06 -2.33
CA ALA A 32 5.38 -8.63 -2.44
C ALA A 32 4.12 -7.85 -2.87
N LYS A 33 3.30 -8.40 -3.77
CA LYS A 33 2.04 -7.80 -4.19
C LYS A 33 1.03 -7.75 -3.04
N ILE A 34 0.92 -8.81 -2.25
CA ILE A 34 0.03 -8.89 -1.09
C ILE A 34 0.42 -7.84 -0.05
N LYS A 35 1.71 -7.77 0.32
CA LYS A 35 2.22 -6.73 1.23
C LYS A 35 1.94 -5.32 0.72
N SER A 36 2.11 -5.10 -0.59
CA SER A 36 1.79 -3.81 -1.23
C SER A 36 0.31 -3.46 -1.12
N VAL A 37 -0.60 -4.41 -1.37
CA VAL A 37 -2.05 -4.18 -1.28
C VAL A 37 -2.45 -3.72 0.12
N ILE A 38 -1.96 -4.39 1.17
CA ILE A 38 -2.29 -4.02 2.55
C ILE A 38 -1.69 -2.65 2.92
N SER A 39 -0.42 -2.42 2.58
CA SER A 39 0.23 -1.14 2.85
C SER A 39 -0.45 0.01 2.12
N GLU A 40 -0.79 -0.16 0.86
CA GLU A 40 -1.50 0.85 0.05
C GLU A 40 -2.94 1.09 0.51
N PHE A 41 -3.63 0.06 1.04
CA PHE A 41 -4.93 0.21 1.68
C PHE A 41 -4.83 1.12 2.91
N CYS A 42 -3.89 0.86 3.82
CA CYS A 42 -3.66 1.69 5.00
C CYS A 42 -3.27 3.12 4.62
N LEU A 43 -2.38 3.30 3.64
CA LEU A 43 -2.00 4.62 3.13
C LEU A 43 -3.20 5.38 2.54
N ALA A 44 -4.06 4.69 1.80
CA ALA A 44 -5.26 5.31 1.22
C ALA A 44 -6.24 5.79 2.31
N ILE A 45 -6.37 5.05 3.42
CA ILE A 45 -7.15 5.51 4.59
C ILE A 45 -6.47 6.71 5.25
N ASN A 46 -5.16 6.68 5.46
CA ASN A 46 -4.40 7.79 6.04
C ASN A 46 -4.54 9.08 5.22
N ASP A 47 -4.55 8.93 3.90
CA ASP A 47 -4.75 10.02 2.94
C ASP A 47 -6.23 10.40 2.75
N GLN A 48 -7.16 9.74 3.45
CA GLN A 48 -8.61 9.92 3.32
C GLN A 48 -9.11 9.68 1.88
N ASN A 49 -8.38 8.88 1.12
CA ASN A 49 -8.78 8.48 -0.22
C ASN A 49 -9.64 7.22 -0.18
N TRP A 50 -10.87 7.39 0.29
CA TRP A 50 -11.83 6.32 0.53
C TRP A 50 -12.14 5.49 -0.70
N SER A 51 -12.22 6.13 -1.87
CA SER A 51 -12.42 5.43 -3.14
C SER A 51 -11.25 4.49 -3.44
N LYS A 52 -10.01 4.95 -3.23
CA LYS A 52 -8.80 4.15 -3.41
C LYS A 52 -8.75 3.03 -2.37
N ALA A 53 -9.02 3.29 -1.09
CA ALA A 53 -9.07 2.27 -0.05
C ALA A 53 -10.04 1.16 -0.40
N LYS A 54 -11.30 1.49 -0.70
CA LYS A 54 -12.34 0.53 -1.11
C LYS A 54 -11.95 -0.28 -2.35
N SER A 55 -11.15 0.28 -3.25
CA SER A 55 -10.70 -0.42 -4.46
C SER A 55 -9.73 -1.58 -4.18
N TYR A 56 -9.07 -1.61 -3.03
CA TYR A 56 -8.24 -2.72 -2.59
C TYR A 56 -9.02 -3.89 -2.01
N CYS A 57 -10.29 -3.67 -1.65
CA CYS A 57 -11.17 -4.70 -1.11
C CYS A 57 -11.97 -5.42 -2.20
N VAL A 58 -12.37 -6.65 -1.92
CA VAL A 58 -13.40 -7.32 -2.72
C VAL A 58 -14.73 -6.59 -2.48
N TYR A 59 -15.40 -6.18 -3.55
CA TYR A 59 -16.68 -5.46 -3.43
C TYR A 59 -17.72 -6.29 -2.65
N GLY A 60 -18.31 -5.69 -1.64
CA GLY A 60 -19.30 -6.34 -0.80
C GLY A 60 -18.74 -7.29 0.27
N SER A 61 -17.41 -7.34 0.42
CA SER A 61 -16.76 -8.07 1.52
C SER A 61 -16.91 -7.32 2.84
N GLU A 62 -16.58 -8.00 3.93
CA GLU A 62 -16.56 -7.38 5.27
C GLU A 62 -15.63 -6.17 5.29
N GLU A 63 -14.43 -6.30 4.75
CA GLU A 63 -13.42 -5.25 4.72
C GLU A 63 -13.83 -4.06 3.86
N TYR A 64 -14.58 -4.31 2.77
CA TYR A 64 -15.18 -3.23 1.98
C TYR A 64 -16.15 -2.39 2.84
N TYR A 65 -17.00 -3.05 3.63
CA TYR A 65 -17.94 -2.35 4.51
C TYR A 65 -17.25 -1.69 5.70
N GLN A 66 -16.15 -2.25 6.22
CA GLN A 66 -15.33 -1.60 7.23
C GLN A 66 -14.73 -0.30 6.70
N ALA A 67 -14.21 -0.29 5.47
CA ALA A 67 -13.72 0.94 4.84
C ALA A 67 -14.84 1.99 4.67
N CYS A 68 -16.07 1.57 4.31
CA CYS A 68 -17.21 2.47 4.27
C CYS A 68 -17.56 3.03 5.66
N TYR A 69 -17.53 2.18 6.69
CA TYR A 69 -17.81 2.60 8.07
C TYR A 69 -16.77 3.62 8.58
N ILE A 70 -15.49 3.41 8.30
CA ILE A 70 -14.44 4.35 8.68
C ILE A 70 -14.66 5.71 7.99
N GLU A 71 -15.02 5.70 6.70
CA GLU A 71 -15.37 6.92 5.95
C GLU A 71 -16.55 7.67 6.60
N ASP A 72 -17.63 6.96 6.91
CA ASP A 72 -18.82 7.56 7.52
C ASP A 72 -18.54 8.11 8.92
N MET A 73 -17.77 7.38 9.72
CA MET A 73 -17.29 7.81 11.04
C MET A 73 -16.46 9.07 10.91
N PHE A 74 -15.48 9.07 10.01
CA PHE A 74 -14.59 10.21 9.77
C PHE A 74 -15.38 11.47 9.34
N ASN A 75 -16.29 11.31 8.40
CA ASN A 75 -17.18 12.39 7.94
C ASN A 75 -18.06 12.92 9.07
N THR A 76 -18.53 12.03 9.96
CA THR A 76 -19.33 12.42 11.13
C THR A 76 -18.53 13.28 12.10
N TYR A 77 -17.28 12.89 12.41
CA TYR A 77 -16.40 13.70 13.26
C TYR A 77 -16.10 15.06 12.65
N HIS A 78 -15.94 15.18 11.34
CA HIS A 78 -15.75 16.45 10.66
C HIS A 78 -16.95 17.44 10.77
N LEU A 79 -18.13 16.97 11.13
CA LEU A 79 -19.27 17.85 11.42
C LEU A 79 -19.14 18.59 12.76
N TYR A 80 -18.32 18.04 13.66
CA TYR A 80 -18.20 18.53 15.05
C TYR A 80 -16.80 18.98 15.41
N CYS A 81 -15.77 18.58 14.64
CA CYS A 81 -14.37 18.86 14.92
C CYS A 81 -13.73 19.54 13.72
N ASP A 82 -13.01 20.64 13.96
CA ASP A 82 -12.30 21.39 12.91
C ASP A 82 -11.18 20.58 12.26
N LEU A 83 -10.55 19.70 13.04
CA LEU A 83 -9.46 18.85 12.58
C LEU A 83 -9.70 17.40 13.03
N VAL A 84 -9.73 16.52 12.05
CA VAL A 84 -9.77 15.06 12.27
C VAL A 84 -8.66 14.41 11.47
N THR A 85 -7.89 13.56 12.10
CA THR A 85 -6.87 12.75 11.43
C THR A 85 -7.01 11.29 11.82
N ILE A 86 -6.67 10.40 10.90
CA ILE A 86 -6.57 8.96 11.15
C ILE A 86 -5.28 8.46 10.51
N ASN A 87 -4.51 7.66 11.26
CA ASN A 87 -3.27 7.09 10.78
C ASN A 87 -3.19 5.62 11.19
N PHE A 88 -3.06 4.77 10.21
CA PHE A 88 -2.74 3.36 10.37
C PHE A 88 -1.25 3.15 10.10
N TYR A 89 -0.57 2.49 11.03
CA TYR A 89 0.79 2.02 10.89
C TYR A 89 0.76 0.50 10.95
N ILE A 90 1.35 -0.15 9.95
CA ILE A 90 1.28 -1.60 9.82
C ILE A 90 2.68 -2.20 9.72
N ASP A 91 2.89 -3.28 10.45
CA ASP A 91 4.06 -4.15 10.34
C ASP A 91 3.59 -5.56 10.02
N ILE A 92 4.05 -6.11 8.88
CA ILE A 92 3.63 -7.42 8.38
C ILE A 92 4.69 -8.45 8.76
N ASP A 93 4.33 -9.34 9.69
CA ASP A 93 5.21 -10.40 10.18
C ASP A 93 5.25 -11.59 9.23
N ASN A 94 4.10 -12.00 8.71
CA ASN A 94 3.99 -13.22 7.91
C ASN A 94 2.93 -13.12 6.82
N VAL A 95 3.21 -13.75 5.68
CA VAL A 95 2.28 -13.94 4.56
C VAL A 95 2.28 -15.42 4.19
N SER A 96 1.13 -16.06 4.31
CA SER A 96 0.89 -17.45 3.88
C SER A 96 0.02 -17.45 2.63
N ILE A 97 0.42 -18.17 1.59
CA ILE A 97 -0.28 -18.20 0.30
C ILE A 97 -0.67 -19.65 -0.01
N SER A 98 -1.94 -19.84 -0.35
CA SER A 98 -2.49 -21.13 -0.78
C SER A 98 -3.38 -20.93 -2.02
N GLY A 99 -2.83 -21.19 -3.21
CA GLY A 99 -3.51 -20.95 -4.47
C GLY A 99 -3.88 -19.47 -4.66
N ASP A 100 -5.16 -19.18 -4.82
CA ASP A 100 -5.69 -17.81 -4.99
C ASP A 100 -6.10 -17.15 -3.66
N TYR A 101 -5.71 -17.71 -2.52
CA TYR A 101 -5.99 -17.17 -1.19
C TYR A 101 -4.69 -16.92 -0.43
N SER A 102 -4.72 -15.88 0.39
CA SER A 102 -3.61 -15.55 1.30
C SER A 102 -4.15 -15.13 2.65
N GLU A 103 -3.39 -15.51 3.68
CA GLU A 103 -3.54 -15.03 5.04
C GLU A 103 -2.31 -14.20 5.40
N VAL A 104 -2.54 -13.02 5.94
CA VAL A 104 -1.49 -12.10 6.41
C VAL A 104 -1.67 -11.88 7.89
N TYR A 105 -0.57 -12.00 8.61
CA TYR A 105 -0.49 -11.74 10.03
C TYR A 105 0.50 -10.61 10.29
N GLY A 106 0.17 -9.73 11.23
CA GLY A 106 1.04 -8.61 11.57
C GLY A 106 0.53 -7.82 12.75
N TYR A 107 1.13 -6.65 12.96
CA TYR A 107 0.80 -5.72 14.02
C TYR A 107 0.31 -4.40 13.44
N LEU A 108 -0.80 -3.91 13.93
CA LEU A 108 -1.43 -2.67 13.50
C LEU A 108 -1.45 -1.68 14.66
N THR A 109 -1.09 -0.42 14.39
CA THR A 109 -1.29 0.70 15.29
C THR A 109 -2.20 1.73 14.61
N LEU A 110 -3.27 2.09 15.29
CA LEU A 110 -4.19 3.15 14.90
C LEU A 110 -3.95 4.37 15.79
N VAL A 111 -3.76 5.52 15.18
CA VAL A 111 -3.74 6.83 15.85
C VAL A 111 -4.81 7.71 15.22
N MET A 112 -5.80 8.11 16.01
CA MET A 112 -6.84 9.03 15.58
C MET A 112 -6.82 10.28 16.44
N SER A 113 -6.93 11.46 15.82
CA SER A 113 -7.12 12.73 16.52
C SER A 113 -8.43 13.35 16.06
N ALA A 114 -9.26 13.75 17.03
CA ALA A 114 -10.52 14.43 16.78
C ALA A 114 -10.87 15.35 17.94
N CYS A 115 -11.33 16.57 17.66
CA CYS A 115 -11.73 17.57 18.66
C CYS A 115 -10.64 17.88 19.72
N GLY A 116 -9.36 17.77 19.34
CA GLY A 116 -8.21 18.00 20.25
C GLY A 116 -7.86 16.81 21.13
N GLU A 117 -8.58 15.70 21.02
CA GLU A 117 -8.28 14.46 21.72
C GLU A 117 -7.55 13.47 20.82
N ILE A 118 -6.68 12.63 21.42
CA ILE A 118 -5.90 11.62 20.69
C ILE A 118 -6.30 10.25 21.23
N TYR A 119 -6.69 9.38 20.32
CA TYR A 119 -7.03 7.98 20.54
C TYR A 119 -5.97 7.10 19.91
N ASN A 120 -5.41 6.18 20.69
CA ASN A 120 -4.44 5.21 20.22
C ASN A 120 -4.97 3.81 20.52
N ASP A 121 -4.90 2.95 19.52
CA ASP A 121 -5.16 1.52 19.67
C ASP A 121 -4.12 0.72 18.90
N SER A 122 -3.78 -0.48 19.37
CA SER A 122 -2.83 -1.33 18.69
C SER A 122 -3.03 -2.79 19.04
N GLY A 123 -2.75 -3.65 18.08
CA GLY A 123 -2.91 -5.09 18.28
C GLY A 123 -2.45 -5.90 17.07
N TYR A 124 -2.41 -7.20 17.28
CA TYR A 124 -2.21 -8.13 16.17
C TYR A 124 -3.47 -8.22 15.33
N PHE A 125 -3.26 -8.37 14.01
CA PHE A 125 -4.34 -8.55 13.05
C PHE A 125 -4.09 -9.77 12.18
N TRP A 126 -5.18 -10.31 11.65
CA TRP A 126 -5.21 -11.28 10.56
C TRP A 126 -6.03 -10.69 9.43
N GLN A 127 -5.49 -10.74 8.24
CA GLN A 127 -6.14 -10.22 7.05
C GLN A 127 -6.13 -11.29 5.96
N TYR A 128 -7.28 -11.53 5.39
CA TYR A 128 -7.40 -12.49 4.31
C TYR A 128 -7.52 -11.80 2.96
N LEU A 129 -6.79 -12.28 1.97
CA LEU A 129 -6.82 -11.78 0.62
C LEU A 129 -7.22 -12.87 -0.36
N GLN A 130 -7.88 -12.46 -1.42
CA GLN A 130 -8.25 -13.30 -2.55
C GLN A 130 -7.67 -12.73 -3.84
N LYS A 131 -7.20 -13.59 -4.72
CA LYS A 131 -6.78 -13.20 -6.06
C LYS A 131 -7.99 -13.09 -6.97
N VAL A 132 -8.23 -11.89 -7.49
CA VAL A 132 -9.31 -11.60 -8.44
C VAL A 132 -8.68 -11.24 -9.79
N GLY A 133 -8.72 -12.17 -10.73
CA GLY A 133 -7.94 -12.08 -11.96
C GLY A 133 -6.44 -12.13 -11.65
N ASN A 134 -5.71 -11.07 -11.96
CA ASN A 134 -4.27 -10.95 -11.67
C ASN A 134 -3.96 -10.05 -10.47
N THR A 135 -4.97 -9.66 -9.70
CA THR A 135 -4.84 -8.69 -8.61
C THR A 135 -5.26 -9.32 -7.29
N TRP A 136 -4.45 -9.14 -6.25
CA TRP A 136 -4.84 -9.48 -4.89
C TRP A 136 -5.76 -8.42 -4.31
N LYS A 137 -6.80 -8.85 -3.59
CA LYS A 137 -7.78 -7.99 -2.92
C LYS A 137 -8.11 -8.50 -1.53
N ILE A 138 -8.30 -7.58 -0.60
CA ILE A 138 -8.69 -7.86 0.78
C ILE A 138 -10.16 -8.26 0.81
N TYR A 139 -10.50 -9.35 1.53
CA TYR A 139 -11.89 -9.77 1.61
C TYR A 139 -12.41 -10.01 3.04
N SER A 140 -11.56 -10.23 4.05
CA SER A 140 -11.91 -10.22 5.48
C SER A 140 -10.68 -10.11 6.39
#